data_98ed9d0a9b0677afa0b202333295fb5f
#
_entry.id   98ed9d0a9b0677afa0b202333295fb5f
#
_cell.length_a   1.000
_cell.length_b   1.000
_cell.length_c   1.000
_cell.angle_alpha   90.00
_cell.angle_beta   90.00
_cell.angle_gamma   90.00
#
_symmetry.space_group_name_H-M   'P 1'
#
loop_
_entity.id
_entity.type
_entity.pdbx_description
1 polymer ?
#
loop_
_entity_poly.entity_id
_entity_poly.type
_entity_poly.pdbx_seq_one_letter_code
_entity_poly.pdbx_strand_id
1 'polypeptide(L)'
;MAIGTFDELKTAAANWLGRDDLTDRIPEFIALAEGRMNRTIFARAQEVRATATLTADDAYTALPTDLRTIRAVQLNTTPTTVLRFMPPGMLERTYPSTTTGKPLAYSVIGTEIKFAPTPDTGYTAEILYIQGIPALSASQTNNTYLVRSPDAYLYGTLVEAHRYLMDPAQANNFDQLFSRAMGEIKKEDEEARWGGSPLQMKTASAP
;
A
#
# COMPACT_ATOMS: atom_id res chain seq x y z
N MET A 1 -4.28 -28.75 -4.57
CA MET A 1 -3.29 -28.31 -3.56
C MET A 1 -3.66 -26.88 -3.22
N ALA A 2 -3.85 -26.55 -1.96
CA ALA A 2 -4.10 -25.16 -1.57
C ALA A 2 -2.77 -24.39 -1.66
N ILE A 3 -2.83 -23.13 -2.06
CA ILE A 3 -1.68 -22.21 -2.08
C ILE A 3 -2.01 -21.13 -1.07
N GLY A 4 -1.63 -21.33 0.18
CA GLY A 4 -1.88 -20.38 1.27
C GLY A 4 -0.62 -19.94 1.99
N THR A 5 0.53 -20.54 1.66
CA THR A 5 1.83 -20.23 2.26
C THR A 5 2.91 -20.04 1.22
N PHE A 6 3.99 -19.37 1.62
CA PHE A 6 5.16 -19.14 0.78
C PHE A 6 5.78 -20.44 0.22
N ASP A 7 5.85 -21.49 1.07
CA ASP A 7 6.43 -22.78 0.66
C ASP A 7 5.49 -23.52 -0.31
N GLU A 8 4.19 -23.45 -0.11
CA GLU A 8 3.20 -24.00 -1.05
C GLU A 8 3.23 -23.28 -2.40
N LEU A 9 3.40 -21.95 -2.38
CA LEU A 9 3.55 -21.17 -3.60
C LEU A 9 4.83 -21.55 -4.36
N LYS A 10 5.96 -21.70 -3.67
CA LYS A 10 7.22 -22.16 -4.28
C LYS A 10 7.04 -23.55 -4.93
N THR A 11 6.43 -24.47 -4.19
CA THR A 11 6.17 -25.83 -4.68
C THR A 11 5.24 -25.81 -5.90
N ALA A 12 4.18 -25.01 -5.86
CA ALA A 12 3.26 -24.85 -6.97
C ALA A 12 3.97 -24.28 -8.21
N ALA A 13 4.77 -23.24 -8.04
CA ALA A 13 5.54 -22.63 -9.13
C ALA A 13 6.54 -23.62 -9.76
N ALA A 14 7.28 -24.39 -8.94
CA ALA A 14 8.19 -25.42 -9.41
C ALA A 14 7.45 -26.50 -10.24
N ASN A 15 6.31 -26.97 -9.75
CA ASN A 15 5.49 -27.97 -10.42
C ASN A 15 4.94 -27.46 -11.78
N TRP A 16 4.52 -26.19 -11.85
CA TRP A 16 4.04 -25.59 -13.10
C TRP A 16 5.15 -25.37 -14.12
N LEU A 17 6.35 -25.05 -13.66
CA LEU A 17 7.54 -24.93 -14.52
C LEU A 17 8.06 -26.28 -15.00
N GLY A 18 7.78 -27.37 -14.26
CA GLY A 18 8.31 -28.71 -14.54
C GLY A 18 9.84 -28.77 -14.47
N ARG A 19 10.45 -27.91 -13.61
CA ARG A 19 11.91 -27.75 -13.49
C ARG A 19 12.33 -27.67 -12.03
N ASP A 20 13.23 -28.58 -11.65
CA ASP A 20 13.75 -28.64 -10.26
C ASP A 20 15.00 -27.75 -10.08
N ASP A 21 15.68 -27.40 -11.17
CA ASP A 21 16.90 -26.59 -11.17
C ASP A 21 16.65 -25.10 -10.86
N LEU A 22 15.40 -24.65 -10.90
CA LEU A 22 15.02 -23.26 -10.62
C LEU A 22 14.48 -23.05 -9.20
N THR A 23 14.42 -24.08 -8.38
CA THR A 23 13.82 -24.00 -7.03
C THR A 23 14.41 -22.89 -6.17
N ASP A 24 15.73 -22.70 -6.23
CA ASP A 24 16.44 -21.64 -5.49
C ASP A 24 16.18 -20.23 -6.05
N ARG A 25 15.68 -20.12 -7.29
CA ARG A 25 15.38 -18.85 -7.94
C ARG A 25 13.93 -18.41 -7.77
N ILE A 26 13.03 -19.34 -7.46
CA ILE A 26 11.59 -19.02 -7.31
C ILE A 26 11.32 -17.90 -6.31
N PRO A 27 12.01 -17.78 -5.14
CA PRO A 27 11.84 -16.63 -4.25
C PRO A 27 12.13 -15.28 -4.91
N GLU A 28 13.09 -15.20 -5.83
CA GLU A 28 13.40 -13.98 -6.59
C GLU A 28 12.22 -13.61 -7.53
N PHE A 29 11.64 -14.61 -8.20
CA PHE A 29 10.49 -14.40 -9.09
C PHE A 29 9.25 -13.96 -8.31
N ILE A 30 9.03 -14.53 -7.10
CA ILE A 30 7.96 -14.10 -6.19
C ILE A 30 8.15 -12.63 -5.80
N ALA A 31 9.36 -12.24 -5.40
CA ALA A 31 9.65 -10.86 -5.02
C ALA A 31 9.43 -9.86 -6.18
N LEU A 32 9.77 -10.24 -7.40
CA LEU A 32 9.51 -9.42 -8.60
C LEU A 32 8.00 -9.30 -8.87
N ALA A 33 7.25 -10.39 -8.72
CA ALA A 33 5.79 -10.38 -8.84
C ALA A 33 5.15 -9.48 -7.77
N GLU A 34 5.58 -9.59 -6.51
CA GLU A 34 5.15 -8.70 -5.42
C GLU A 34 5.44 -7.24 -5.71
N GLY A 35 6.61 -6.93 -6.26
CA GLY A 35 6.97 -5.58 -6.69
C GLY A 35 6.00 -5.04 -7.76
N ARG A 36 5.54 -5.88 -8.69
CA ARG A 36 4.50 -5.51 -9.69
C ARG A 36 3.14 -5.31 -9.04
N MET A 37 2.72 -6.22 -8.15
CA MET A 37 1.47 -6.13 -7.41
C MET A 37 1.43 -4.84 -6.58
N ASN A 38 2.50 -4.55 -5.84
CA ASN A 38 2.63 -3.35 -5.04
C ASN A 38 2.49 -2.06 -5.85
N ARG A 39 2.98 -2.01 -7.09
CA ARG A 39 2.81 -0.83 -7.96
C ARG A 39 1.39 -0.66 -8.49
N THR A 40 0.60 -1.72 -8.51
CA THR A 40 -0.68 -1.76 -9.22
C THR A 40 -1.89 -1.75 -8.30
N ILE A 41 -1.76 -2.35 -7.10
CA ILE A 41 -2.86 -2.48 -6.14
C ILE A 41 -2.80 -1.35 -5.11
N PHE A 42 -3.94 -0.68 -4.90
CA PHE A 42 -4.20 0.31 -3.86
C PHE A 42 -5.58 0.02 -3.25
N ALA A 43 -5.70 -1.16 -2.66
CA ALA A 43 -6.97 -1.67 -2.18
C ALA A 43 -7.22 -1.28 -0.71
N ARG A 44 -8.50 -1.28 -0.31
CA ARG A 44 -8.93 -1.06 1.07
C ARG A 44 -8.28 -2.04 2.06
N ALA A 45 -7.99 -3.27 1.63
CA ALA A 45 -7.30 -4.25 2.46
C ALA A 45 -5.88 -3.82 2.89
N GLN A 46 -5.32 -2.78 2.26
CA GLN A 46 -4.03 -2.18 2.60
C GLN A 46 -4.18 -0.92 3.45
N GLU A 47 -5.41 -0.46 3.75
CA GLU A 47 -5.63 0.70 4.58
C GLU A 47 -5.38 0.35 6.06
N VAL A 48 -4.43 1.03 6.66
CA VAL A 48 -4.07 0.87 8.07
C VAL A 48 -3.95 2.21 8.77
N ARG A 49 -4.06 2.18 10.09
CA ARG A 49 -3.89 3.34 10.96
C ARG A 49 -2.62 3.19 11.76
N ALA A 50 -1.81 4.24 11.77
CA ALA A 50 -0.71 4.39 12.71
C ALA A 50 -0.93 5.63 13.57
N THR A 51 -0.43 5.60 14.80
CA THR A 51 -0.36 6.75 15.67
C THR A 51 1.07 7.24 15.75
N ALA A 52 1.25 8.55 15.68
CA ALA A 52 2.52 9.22 15.85
C ALA A 52 2.41 10.22 17.01
N THR A 53 3.38 10.22 17.91
CA THR A 53 3.49 11.21 18.97
C THR A 53 4.30 12.39 18.48
N LEU A 54 3.71 13.57 18.50
CA LEU A 54 4.38 14.83 18.20
C LEU A 54 4.96 15.38 19.50
N THR A 55 6.21 15.82 19.44
CA THR A 55 6.89 16.46 20.56
C THR A 55 6.79 17.98 20.41
N ALA A 56 6.71 18.70 21.54
CA ALA A 56 6.78 20.14 21.50
C ALA A 56 8.11 20.62 20.85
N ASP A 57 8.04 21.69 20.11
CA ASP A 57 9.15 22.32 19.38
C ASP A 57 9.81 21.44 18.29
N ASP A 58 9.27 20.26 18.01
CA ASP A 58 9.70 19.41 16.92
C ASP A 58 8.60 19.32 15.82
N ALA A 59 8.91 19.82 14.65
CA ALA A 59 8.00 19.81 13.51
C ALA A 59 7.99 18.49 12.74
N TYR A 60 8.94 17.58 13.00
CA TYR A 60 9.13 16.38 12.18
C TYR A 60 8.82 15.10 12.96
N THR A 61 8.31 14.11 12.24
CA THR A 61 8.07 12.78 12.80
C THR A 61 8.30 11.74 11.69
N ALA A 62 8.91 10.60 12.04
CA ALA A 62 9.14 9.52 11.09
C ALA A 62 7.82 8.91 10.63
N LEU A 63 7.74 8.61 9.33
CA LEU A 63 6.64 7.86 8.73
C LEU A 63 6.83 6.35 8.94
N PRO A 64 5.73 5.56 8.96
CA PRO A 64 5.81 4.11 8.91
C PRO A 64 6.62 3.64 7.69
N THR A 65 7.50 2.64 7.89
CA THR A 65 8.41 2.15 6.84
C THR A 65 7.69 1.43 5.69
N ASP A 66 6.48 0.93 5.95
CA ASP A 66 5.62 0.26 4.99
C ASP A 66 4.63 1.21 4.29
N LEU A 67 4.71 2.52 4.59
CA LEU A 67 3.83 3.53 4.02
C LEU A 67 4.08 3.69 2.52
N ARG A 68 2.99 3.66 1.75
CA ARG A 68 2.99 3.97 0.31
C ARG A 68 2.29 5.29 -0.01
N THR A 69 1.13 5.51 0.57
CA THR A 69 0.32 6.71 0.32
C THR A 69 -0.49 7.07 1.54
N ILE A 70 -0.42 8.33 1.96
CA ILE A 70 -1.25 8.87 3.03
C ILE A 70 -2.66 9.14 2.47
N ARG A 71 -3.69 8.73 3.21
CA ARG A 71 -5.09 9.03 2.94
C ARG A 71 -5.59 10.21 3.74
N ALA A 72 -5.29 10.22 5.02
CA ALA A 72 -5.68 11.29 5.94
C ALA A 72 -4.71 11.35 7.11
N VAL A 73 -4.55 12.53 7.66
CA VAL A 73 -3.83 12.76 8.92
C VAL A 73 -4.72 13.63 9.81
N GLN A 74 -4.88 13.23 11.06
CA GLN A 74 -5.65 13.97 12.03
C GLN A 74 -4.96 14.00 13.39
N LEU A 75 -5.23 15.03 14.18
CA LEU A 75 -4.85 15.08 15.58
C LEU A 75 -5.98 14.54 16.44
N ASN A 76 -5.64 13.69 17.40
CA ASN A 76 -6.56 13.16 18.39
C ASN A 76 -6.78 14.19 19.50
N THR A 77 -7.40 15.32 19.14
CA THR A 77 -7.79 16.40 20.04
C THR A 77 -9.31 16.43 20.22
N THR A 78 -9.80 17.15 21.20
CA THR A 78 -11.24 17.36 21.40
C THR A 78 -11.59 18.82 21.08
N PRO A 79 -12.27 19.09 19.96
CA PRO A 79 -12.64 18.17 18.87
C PRO A 79 -11.43 17.71 18.04
N THR A 80 -11.58 16.54 17.34
CA THR A 80 -10.59 16.03 16.40
C THR A 80 -10.28 17.05 15.31
N THR A 81 -9.00 17.22 14.97
CA THR A 81 -8.57 18.18 13.95
C THR A 81 -7.98 17.44 12.76
N VAL A 82 -8.65 17.49 11.63
CA VAL A 82 -8.12 16.94 10.36
C VAL A 82 -7.09 17.92 9.80
N LEU A 83 -5.90 17.42 9.49
CA LEU A 83 -4.81 18.22 8.96
C LEU A 83 -4.89 18.31 7.43
N ARG A 84 -4.55 19.47 6.89
CA ARG A 84 -4.49 19.69 5.44
C ARG A 84 -3.12 19.34 4.89
N PHE A 85 -3.10 18.54 3.83
CA PHE A 85 -1.87 18.34 3.08
C PHE A 85 -1.47 19.63 2.33
N MET A 86 -0.22 20.01 2.43
CA MET A 86 0.38 21.10 1.65
C MET A 86 1.73 20.66 1.08
N PRO A 87 2.07 21.01 -0.19
CA PRO A 87 3.43 20.83 -0.69
C PRO A 87 4.44 21.59 0.18
N PRO A 88 5.71 21.09 0.31
CA PRO A 88 6.69 21.67 1.24
C PRO A 88 6.89 23.18 1.07
N GLY A 89 7.05 23.67 -0.16
CA GLY A 89 7.26 25.09 -0.42
C GLY A 89 6.04 25.97 -0.08
N MET A 90 4.81 25.43 -0.17
CA MET A 90 3.60 26.15 0.24
C MET A 90 3.45 26.15 1.75
N LEU A 91 3.80 25.02 2.40
CA LEU A 91 3.76 24.92 3.86
C LEU A 91 4.67 25.97 4.51
N GLU A 92 5.92 26.11 4.04
CA GLU A 92 6.89 27.10 4.55
C GLU A 92 6.44 28.54 4.35
N ARG A 93 5.79 28.83 3.25
CA ARG A 93 5.27 30.18 2.96
C ARG A 93 4.06 30.52 3.84
N THR A 94 3.22 29.52 4.13
CA THR A 94 2.00 29.73 4.93
C THR A 94 2.28 29.73 6.43
N TYR A 95 3.20 28.89 6.85
CA TYR A 95 3.62 28.71 8.24
C TYR A 95 5.14 28.77 8.33
N PRO A 96 5.74 29.97 8.48
CA PRO A 96 7.18 30.11 8.68
C PRO A 96 7.65 29.25 9.89
N SER A 97 8.88 28.77 9.84
CA SER A 97 9.45 27.88 10.87
C SER A 97 9.45 28.45 12.28
N THR A 98 9.32 29.77 12.44
CA THR A 98 9.19 30.46 13.71
C THR A 98 7.79 30.40 14.33
N THR A 99 6.80 29.88 13.61
CA THR A 99 5.41 29.82 14.08
C THR A 99 5.20 28.54 14.84
N THR A 100 4.92 28.63 16.15
CA THR A 100 4.53 27.50 17.01
C THR A 100 3.04 27.53 17.30
N GLY A 101 2.45 26.36 17.51
CA GLY A 101 1.02 26.24 17.83
C GLY A 101 0.48 24.86 17.48
N LYS A 102 -0.84 24.70 17.63
CA LYS A 102 -1.53 23.48 17.23
C LYS A 102 -1.36 23.23 15.71
N PRO A 103 -0.84 22.08 15.27
CA PRO A 103 -0.73 21.76 13.85
C PRO A 103 -2.07 21.79 13.11
N LEU A 104 -2.08 22.39 11.93
CA LEU A 104 -3.24 22.51 11.03
C LEU A 104 -2.98 21.94 9.65
N ALA A 105 -1.71 21.81 9.28
CA ALA A 105 -1.28 21.29 8.00
C ALA A 105 -0.07 20.35 8.16
N TYR A 106 0.15 19.55 7.12
CA TYR A 106 1.32 18.69 7.06
C TYR A 106 1.88 18.61 5.65
N SER A 107 3.14 18.22 5.58
CA SER A 107 3.82 17.88 4.32
C SER A 107 4.65 16.62 4.49
N VAL A 108 4.90 15.91 3.39
CA VAL A 108 5.74 14.72 3.39
C VAL A 108 7.08 15.08 2.77
N ILE A 109 8.18 14.78 3.46
CA ILE A 109 9.54 15.09 3.05
C ILE A 109 10.40 13.83 3.24
N GLY A 110 10.65 13.11 2.16
CA GLY A 110 11.39 11.84 2.23
C GLY A 110 10.66 10.79 3.08
N THR A 111 11.28 10.37 4.17
CA THR A 111 10.74 9.38 5.12
C THR A 111 10.10 10.01 6.35
N GLU A 112 9.92 11.33 6.35
CA GLU A 112 9.37 12.08 7.47
C GLU A 112 8.13 12.86 7.07
N ILE A 113 7.28 13.14 8.03
CA ILE A 113 6.15 14.05 7.93
C ILE A 113 6.46 15.31 8.73
N LYS A 114 6.32 16.46 8.09
CA LYS A 114 6.44 17.77 8.72
C LYS A 114 5.06 18.31 9.05
N PHE A 115 4.88 18.75 10.29
CA PHE A 115 3.67 19.40 10.79
C PHE A 115 3.86 20.91 10.85
N ALA A 116 2.79 21.66 10.57
CA ALA A 116 2.81 23.10 10.68
C ALA A 116 1.45 23.65 11.16
N PRO A 117 1.47 24.67 12.04
CA PRO A 117 2.62 25.22 12.80
C PRO A 117 3.41 24.15 13.54
N THR A 118 4.66 24.47 13.94
CA THR A 118 5.44 23.60 14.82
C THR A 118 4.66 23.35 16.12
N PRO A 119 4.51 22.08 16.58
CA PRO A 119 3.74 21.78 17.78
C PRO A 119 4.22 22.58 19.00
N ASP A 120 3.30 23.23 19.69
CA ASP A 120 3.56 23.98 20.93
C ASP A 120 3.51 23.08 22.19
N THR A 121 2.99 21.87 22.04
CA THR A 121 2.90 20.86 23.08
C THR A 121 2.89 19.46 22.45
N GLY A 122 2.86 18.43 23.29
CA GLY A 122 2.72 17.05 22.82
C GLY A 122 1.31 16.79 22.24
N TYR A 123 1.24 16.31 21.01
CA TYR A 123 0.00 15.88 20.37
C TYR A 123 0.12 14.42 19.91
N THR A 124 -1.01 13.72 19.82
CA THR A 124 -1.09 12.43 19.15
C THR A 124 -1.73 12.62 17.79
N ALA A 125 -0.99 12.33 16.74
CA ALA A 125 -1.51 12.28 15.38
C ALA A 125 -1.91 10.85 15.02
N GLU A 126 -3.01 10.71 14.29
CA GLU A 126 -3.42 9.46 13.64
C GLU A 126 -3.21 9.62 12.13
N ILE A 127 -2.48 8.69 11.55
CA ILE A 127 -2.17 8.64 10.12
C ILE A 127 -2.93 7.45 9.52
N LEU A 128 -3.89 7.73 8.66
CA LEU A 128 -4.54 6.72 7.81
C LEU A 128 -3.77 6.64 6.50
N TYR A 129 -3.26 5.47 6.17
CA TYR A 129 -2.42 5.29 5.00
C TYR A 129 -2.62 3.93 4.33
N ILE A 130 -2.13 3.80 3.12
CA ILE A 130 -2.03 2.53 2.40
C ILE A 130 -0.63 1.98 2.65
N GLN A 131 -0.56 0.79 3.24
CA GLN A 131 0.67 0.05 3.42
C GLN A 131 1.06 -0.73 2.16
N GLY A 132 2.35 -1.05 2.03
CA GLY A 132 2.82 -2.02 1.06
C GLY A 132 2.28 -3.42 1.37
N ILE A 133 2.16 -4.26 0.35
CA ILE A 133 1.88 -5.69 0.56
C ILE A 133 3.10 -6.28 1.28
N PRO A 134 2.92 -6.91 2.46
CA PRO A 134 4.03 -7.54 3.17
C PRO A 134 4.69 -8.60 2.29
N ALA A 135 6.01 -8.48 2.12
CA ALA A 135 6.78 -9.40 1.29
C ALA A 135 6.79 -10.81 1.91
N LEU A 136 6.58 -11.81 1.07
CA LEU A 136 6.63 -13.21 1.49
C LEU A 136 8.08 -13.65 1.73
N SER A 137 8.27 -14.38 2.80
CA SER A 137 9.57 -14.93 3.20
C SER A 137 9.39 -16.15 4.11
N ALA A 138 10.47 -16.77 4.52
CA ALA A 138 10.42 -17.87 5.50
C ALA A 138 9.85 -17.42 6.86
N SER A 139 10.00 -16.15 7.24
CA SER A 139 9.42 -15.57 8.46
C SER A 139 8.03 -14.98 8.25
N GLN A 140 7.71 -14.52 7.05
CA GLN A 140 6.39 -14.01 6.64
C GLN A 140 5.79 -14.97 5.62
N THR A 141 5.22 -16.08 6.12
CA THR A 141 4.78 -17.20 5.28
C THR A 141 3.54 -16.92 4.46
N ASN A 142 2.73 -15.93 4.83
CA ASN A 142 1.53 -15.55 4.10
C ASN A 142 1.24 -14.05 4.20
N ASN A 143 0.36 -13.57 3.34
CA ASN A 143 -0.26 -12.26 3.42
C ASN A 143 -1.70 -12.33 2.90
N THR A 144 -2.47 -11.25 3.07
CA THR A 144 -3.88 -11.20 2.69
C THR A 144 -4.13 -11.55 1.23
N TYR A 145 -3.24 -11.14 0.33
CA TYR A 145 -3.40 -11.38 -1.11
C TYR A 145 -3.07 -12.81 -1.51
N LEU A 146 -2.05 -13.44 -0.91
CA LEU A 146 -1.77 -14.85 -1.18
C LEU A 146 -2.94 -15.74 -0.75
N VAL A 147 -3.56 -15.43 0.39
CA VAL A 147 -4.70 -16.21 0.89
C VAL A 147 -5.97 -16.00 0.06
N ARG A 148 -6.22 -14.77 -0.40
CA ARG A 148 -7.45 -14.41 -1.14
C ARG A 148 -7.35 -14.64 -2.64
N SER A 149 -6.19 -14.44 -3.22
CA SER A 149 -5.94 -14.48 -4.67
C SER A 149 -4.61 -15.16 -4.97
N PRO A 150 -4.49 -16.47 -4.67
CA PRO A 150 -3.27 -17.23 -4.88
C PRO A 150 -2.88 -17.33 -6.37
N ASP A 151 -3.85 -17.25 -7.24
CA ASP A 151 -3.71 -17.22 -8.69
C ASP A 151 -2.88 -16.00 -9.17
N ALA A 152 -3.13 -14.81 -8.61
CA ALA A 152 -2.35 -13.63 -8.93
C ALA A 152 -0.86 -13.82 -8.57
N TYR A 153 -0.59 -14.41 -7.40
CA TYR A 153 0.78 -14.73 -7.01
C TYR A 153 1.43 -15.77 -7.92
N LEU A 154 0.72 -16.86 -8.21
CA LEU A 154 1.23 -17.92 -9.04
C LEU A 154 1.52 -17.43 -10.46
N TYR A 155 0.55 -16.77 -11.10
CA TYR A 155 0.74 -16.26 -12.47
C TYR A 155 1.82 -15.18 -12.52
N GLY A 156 1.87 -14.27 -11.58
CA GLY A 156 2.93 -13.27 -11.50
C GLY A 156 4.32 -13.88 -11.38
N THR A 157 4.47 -14.92 -10.54
CA THR A 157 5.73 -15.68 -10.39
C THR A 157 6.10 -16.37 -11.68
N LEU A 158 5.15 -17.02 -12.37
CA LEU A 158 5.39 -17.71 -13.65
C LEU A 158 5.76 -16.74 -14.77
N VAL A 159 5.20 -15.54 -14.80
CA VAL A 159 5.63 -14.50 -15.75
C VAL A 159 7.12 -14.22 -15.63
N GLU A 160 7.59 -13.97 -14.41
CA GLU A 160 8.99 -13.62 -14.18
C GLU A 160 9.90 -14.83 -14.42
N ALA A 161 9.45 -16.05 -14.10
CA ALA A 161 10.18 -17.28 -14.40
C ALA A 161 10.35 -17.50 -15.91
N HIS A 162 9.28 -17.33 -16.71
CA HIS A 162 9.37 -17.49 -18.18
C HIS A 162 10.17 -16.36 -18.84
N ARG A 163 10.16 -15.15 -18.27
CA ARG A 163 11.08 -14.08 -18.70
C ARG A 163 12.54 -14.45 -18.47
N TYR A 164 12.84 -15.03 -17.31
CA TYR A 164 14.19 -15.53 -17.00
C TYR A 164 14.61 -16.63 -17.95
N LEU A 165 13.70 -17.52 -18.36
CA LEU A 165 13.92 -18.60 -19.30
C LEU A 165 13.99 -18.14 -20.77
N MET A 166 13.85 -16.85 -21.05
CA MET A 166 13.79 -16.31 -22.41
C MET A 166 12.66 -16.92 -23.27
N ASP A 167 11.53 -17.28 -22.63
CA ASP A 167 10.32 -17.77 -23.30
C ASP A 167 9.23 -16.68 -23.32
N PRO A 168 9.25 -15.79 -24.33
CA PRO A 168 8.29 -14.68 -24.39
C PRO A 168 6.86 -15.15 -24.67
N ALA A 169 6.66 -16.31 -25.29
CA ALA A 169 5.32 -16.80 -25.60
C ALA A 169 4.58 -17.19 -24.32
N GLN A 170 5.19 -17.99 -23.46
CA GLN A 170 4.61 -18.37 -22.18
C GLN A 170 4.55 -17.17 -21.21
N ALA A 171 5.58 -16.33 -21.18
CA ALA A 171 5.57 -15.11 -20.39
C ALA A 171 4.35 -14.22 -20.72
N ASN A 172 4.01 -14.03 -22.00
CA ASN A 172 2.84 -13.26 -22.41
C ASN A 172 1.51 -13.95 -22.03
N ASN A 173 1.42 -15.27 -22.13
CA ASN A 173 0.24 -16.00 -21.72
C ASN A 173 -0.03 -15.82 -20.22
N PHE A 174 0.98 -16.01 -19.38
CA PHE A 174 0.83 -15.81 -17.94
C PHE A 174 0.64 -14.33 -17.56
N ASP A 175 1.19 -13.39 -18.31
CA ASP A 175 0.98 -11.95 -18.08
C ASP A 175 -0.49 -11.55 -18.32
N GLN A 176 -1.16 -12.16 -19.29
CA GLN A 176 -2.60 -11.95 -19.51
C GLN A 176 -3.42 -12.51 -18.33
N LEU A 177 -3.12 -13.71 -17.84
CA LEU A 177 -3.77 -14.31 -16.68
C LEU A 177 -3.53 -13.49 -15.42
N PHE A 178 -2.29 -13.06 -15.18
CA PHE A 178 -1.94 -12.17 -14.08
C PHE A 178 -2.70 -10.86 -14.15
N SER A 179 -2.74 -10.21 -15.31
CA SER A 179 -3.45 -8.95 -15.52
C SER A 179 -4.96 -9.09 -15.26
N ARG A 180 -5.55 -10.22 -15.63
CA ARG A 180 -6.94 -10.54 -15.34
C ARG A 180 -7.18 -10.70 -13.85
N ALA A 181 -6.38 -11.51 -13.15
CA ALA A 181 -6.47 -11.68 -11.69
C ALA A 181 -6.32 -10.34 -10.95
N MET A 182 -5.38 -9.49 -11.40
CA MET A 182 -5.21 -8.14 -10.86
C MET A 182 -6.43 -7.25 -11.09
N GLY A 183 -7.10 -7.38 -12.23
CA GLY A 183 -8.36 -6.69 -12.53
C GLY A 183 -9.50 -7.13 -11.62
N GLU A 184 -9.60 -8.43 -11.35
CA GLU A 184 -10.60 -9.00 -10.44
C GLU A 184 -10.42 -8.52 -9.00
N ILE A 185 -9.18 -8.47 -8.50
CA ILE A 185 -8.86 -7.90 -7.17
C ILE A 185 -9.30 -6.44 -7.06
N LYS A 186 -9.03 -5.62 -8.09
CA LYS A 186 -9.46 -4.21 -8.10
C LYS A 186 -10.96 -4.06 -8.11
N LYS A 187 -11.65 -4.84 -8.93
CA LYS A 187 -13.10 -4.83 -9.03
C LYS A 187 -13.75 -5.22 -7.69
N GLU A 188 -13.25 -6.27 -7.04
CA GLU A 188 -13.72 -6.69 -5.71
C GLU A 188 -13.54 -5.56 -4.67
N ASP A 189 -12.40 -4.85 -4.71
CA ASP A 189 -12.16 -3.72 -3.81
C ASP A 189 -13.10 -2.55 -4.06
N GLU A 190 -13.35 -2.22 -5.34
CA GLU A 190 -14.30 -1.16 -5.72
C GLU A 190 -15.72 -1.50 -5.27
N GLU A 191 -16.19 -2.73 -5.51
CA GLU A 191 -17.50 -3.21 -5.06
C GLU A 191 -17.62 -3.15 -3.54
N ALA A 192 -16.56 -3.55 -2.81
CA ALA A 192 -16.52 -3.52 -1.35
C ALA A 192 -16.50 -2.10 -0.77
N ARG A 193 -15.96 -1.12 -1.50
CA ARG A 193 -15.95 0.30 -1.07
C ARG A 193 -17.35 0.91 -1.12
N TRP A 194 -18.10 0.59 -2.14
CA TRP A 194 -19.39 1.22 -2.36
C TRP A 194 -20.58 0.49 -1.71
N GLY A 195 -20.35 -0.71 -1.15
CA GLY A 195 -21.27 -1.41 -0.23
C GLY A 195 -22.74 -1.51 -0.66
N GLY A 196 -23.02 -1.45 -1.98
CA GLY A 196 -24.38 -1.51 -2.50
C GLY A 196 -25.26 -0.27 -2.22
N SER A 197 -24.69 0.81 -1.69
CA SER A 197 -25.43 2.07 -1.52
C SER A 197 -25.66 2.70 -2.90
N PRO A 198 -26.91 2.93 -3.34
CA PRO A 198 -27.13 3.63 -4.61
C PRO A 198 -26.52 5.03 -4.52
N LEU A 199 -25.77 5.42 -5.54
CA LEU A 199 -25.24 6.79 -5.67
C LEU A 199 -26.44 7.75 -5.71
N GLN A 200 -26.70 8.40 -4.58
CA GLN A 200 -27.66 9.50 -4.56
C GLN A 200 -26.98 10.76 -5.11
N MET A 201 -27.27 11.09 -6.35
CA MET A 201 -27.00 12.43 -6.86
C MET A 201 -27.89 13.41 -6.07
N LYS A 202 -27.31 14.16 -5.12
CA LYS A 202 -27.94 15.37 -4.63
C LYS A 202 -27.93 16.36 -5.78
N THR A 203 -29.07 16.51 -6.44
CA THR A 203 -29.31 17.71 -7.22
C THR A 203 -29.27 18.90 -6.25
N ALA A 204 -28.30 19.81 -6.47
CA ALA A 204 -28.32 21.08 -5.77
C ALA A 204 -29.65 21.75 -6.11
N SER A 205 -30.57 21.81 -5.14
CA SER A 205 -31.72 22.68 -5.26
C SER A 205 -31.18 24.10 -5.32
N ALA A 206 -31.33 24.76 -6.44
CA ALA A 206 -31.11 26.20 -6.55
C ALA A 206 -31.99 26.93 -5.55
N PRO A 207 -31.52 28.06 -4.97
CA PRO A 207 -32.25 28.84 -3.98
C PRO A 207 -33.56 29.42 -4.53
#